data_6fdc8665a1d3e24993ff0cfbd339513e
#
_entry.id   6fdc8665a1d3e24993ff0cfbd339513e
#
_cell.length_a   1.000
_cell.length_b   1.000
_cell.length_c   1.000
_cell.angle_alpha   90.00
_cell.angle_beta   90.00
_cell.angle_gamma   90.00
#
_symmetry.space_group_name_H-M   'P 1'
#
loop_
_entity.id
_entity.type
_entity.pdbx_description
1 polymer ?
#
loop_
_entity_poly.entity_id
_entity_poly.type
_entity_poly.pdbx_seq_one_letter_code
_entity_poly.pdbx_strand_id
1 'polypeptide(L)'
;MNGTGAQAGHDEGQALPGPASATAPQQEPAGPPSGTVQQELTGWGRYPRTGTSVARPERYAELAAWAGQACLARGAGRAYGDAAVSAEGATLLMTRLNRFIAFDADSGLLRAEAGVTLDEILRAVMPQGWFLPVTPGTRYVTLGGAIAADVHGKNHHHVGSFSAFVREFELFTPGGRLRCSPAENVAAFNATVGGMGMTGLIGEVVLQLRRVPSGDMQVQHLPARDLNEAMAIMAAPEHDDEYTVAWIDCLASGKSLGRSVFMRGHHADGPLGHGPAPAKLALPVNLPALALNRWSVKAFNAFYYRWEGRKRKPFRCDIAPFFYPLDGIRDWNRLYGKPGFVQYQFVLPTASAAEGLRTVLDRLARSGNASFLAVLKRFGAQGSGLLSFPTEGWTLALDLPLRQDTLGLLDTLDAVVLEHGGRVYLAKDARLAASALPRMYPRLDEWRRIRRELDPDGLFLSALGQRLEMI
;
A
#
# COMPACT_ATOMS: atom_id res chain seq x y z
N MET A 1 31.58 -91.61 2.53
CA MET A 1 30.85 -91.91 3.80
C MET A 1 30.11 -90.66 4.18
N ASN A 2 28.79 -90.73 4.18
CA ASN A 2 27.76 -89.88 4.87
C ASN A 2 27.97 -88.36 4.89
N GLY A 3 27.27 -87.57 4.24
CA GLY A 3 25.85 -87.50 3.88
C GLY A 3 25.05 -86.82 4.99
N THR A 4 24.66 -85.66 4.89
CA THR A 4 23.36 -85.20 5.35
C THR A 4 23.08 -83.72 4.88
N GLY A 5 22.05 -83.59 4.11
CA GLY A 5 21.57 -82.30 3.66
C GLY A 5 20.78 -81.53 4.75
N ALA A 6 20.76 -80.25 4.65
CA ALA A 6 19.85 -79.41 5.33
C ALA A 6 19.12 -78.45 4.33
N GLN A 7 17.83 -78.64 4.28
CA GLN A 7 16.88 -77.79 3.51
C GLN A 7 16.87 -76.34 4.06
N ALA A 8 16.99 -75.38 3.15
CA ALA A 8 16.72 -73.99 3.42
C ALA A 8 15.22 -73.73 3.30
N GLY A 9 14.61 -73.32 4.38
CA GLY A 9 13.24 -72.82 4.42
C GLY A 9 13.19 -71.40 3.85
N HIS A 10 12.29 -71.15 2.89
CA HIS A 10 11.92 -69.82 2.42
C HIS A 10 11.01 -69.18 3.46
N ASP A 11 11.50 -68.09 4.04
CA ASP A 11 10.69 -67.18 4.88
C ASP A 11 10.05 -66.15 3.96
N GLU A 12 8.73 -66.23 3.78
CA GLU A 12 7.92 -65.26 3.07
C GLU A 12 7.71 -64.05 3.99
N GLY A 13 8.50 -62.98 3.78
CA GLY A 13 8.33 -61.73 4.44
C GLY A 13 6.98 -61.10 4.10
N GLN A 14 6.05 -61.08 5.04
CA GLN A 14 4.80 -60.30 4.98
C GLN A 14 5.12 -58.79 4.92
N ALA A 15 4.83 -58.18 3.79
CA ALA A 15 4.87 -56.73 3.64
C ALA A 15 3.77 -56.07 4.53
N LEU A 16 4.18 -55.18 5.42
CA LEU A 16 3.29 -54.32 6.20
C LEU A 16 2.50 -53.42 5.28
N PRO A 17 1.18 -53.22 5.49
CA PRO A 17 0.38 -52.29 4.70
C PRO A 17 0.87 -50.84 4.93
N GLY A 18 1.17 -50.13 3.85
CA GLY A 18 1.51 -48.69 3.88
C GLY A 18 0.36 -47.88 4.47
N PRO A 19 0.63 -46.68 5.02
CA PRO A 19 -0.38 -45.85 5.63
C PRO A 19 -1.44 -45.47 4.60
N ALA A 20 -2.70 -45.82 4.90
CA ALA A 20 -3.84 -45.45 4.09
C ALA A 20 -3.91 -43.88 4.00
N SER A 21 -3.85 -43.42 2.77
CA SER A 21 -4.13 -42.01 2.43
C SER A 21 -5.54 -41.68 2.91
N ALA A 22 -5.63 -41.05 4.07
CA ALA A 22 -6.88 -40.46 4.55
C ALA A 22 -7.17 -39.24 3.68
N THR A 23 -7.99 -39.40 2.67
CA THR A 23 -8.67 -38.30 1.97
C THR A 23 -9.51 -37.57 3.00
N ALA A 24 -9.08 -36.35 3.36
CA ALA A 24 -9.90 -35.47 4.19
C ALA A 24 -11.26 -35.27 3.51
N PRO A 25 -12.37 -35.29 4.27
CA PRO A 25 -13.70 -35.08 3.69
C PRO A 25 -13.72 -33.71 3.00
N GLN A 26 -13.99 -33.72 1.70
CA GLN A 26 -14.32 -32.50 0.95
C GLN A 26 -15.61 -31.94 1.58
N GLN A 27 -15.46 -30.87 2.36
CA GLN A 27 -16.60 -30.07 2.80
C GLN A 27 -17.27 -29.51 1.55
N GLU A 28 -18.52 -29.85 1.32
CA GLU A 28 -19.35 -29.18 0.31
C GLU A 28 -19.26 -27.66 0.53
N PRO A 29 -19.09 -26.86 -0.55
CA PRO A 29 -19.03 -25.41 -0.42
C PRO A 29 -20.34 -24.94 0.23
N ALA A 30 -20.22 -24.29 1.39
CA ALA A 30 -21.33 -23.63 2.03
C ALA A 30 -21.96 -22.66 1.03
N GLY A 31 -23.28 -22.74 0.84
CA GLY A 31 -24.00 -21.85 -0.05
C GLY A 31 -23.71 -20.36 0.26
N PRO A 32 -24.04 -19.43 -0.66
CA PRO A 32 -23.71 -18.02 -0.52
C PRO A 32 -24.20 -17.49 0.83
N PRO A 33 -23.33 -16.78 1.59
CA PRO A 33 -23.75 -16.19 2.87
C PRO A 33 -24.87 -15.17 2.59
N SER A 34 -26.03 -15.37 3.21
CA SER A 34 -27.15 -14.45 3.14
C SER A 34 -26.82 -13.16 3.90
N GLY A 35 -26.93 -12.00 3.26
CA GLY A 35 -26.91 -10.71 3.91
C GLY A 35 -25.95 -9.69 3.34
N THR A 36 -26.25 -9.17 2.15
CA THR A 36 -25.65 -7.90 1.69
C THR A 36 -26.57 -6.75 2.05
N VAL A 37 -25.97 -5.58 2.35
CA VAL A 37 -26.67 -4.32 2.60
C VAL A 37 -26.24 -3.30 1.55
N GLN A 38 -27.19 -2.59 0.93
CA GLN A 38 -26.88 -1.50 0.01
C GLN A 38 -26.28 -0.32 0.79
N GLN A 39 -25.13 0.15 0.36
CA GLN A 39 -24.43 1.26 0.99
C GLN A 39 -23.67 2.09 -0.03
N GLU A 40 -23.60 3.42 0.16
CA GLU A 40 -22.68 4.27 -0.57
C GLU A 40 -21.30 4.17 0.09
N LEU A 41 -20.28 3.75 -0.66
CA LEU A 41 -18.91 3.70 -0.23
C LEU A 41 -18.03 4.70 -0.98
N THR A 42 -16.96 5.11 -0.32
CA THR A 42 -15.91 5.96 -0.90
C THR A 42 -14.54 5.43 -0.51
N GLY A 43 -13.50 5.83 -1.24
CA GLY A 43 -12.12 5.76 -0.75
C GLY A 43 -11.87 6.81 0.35
N TRP A 44 -10.64 6.88 0.84
CA TRP A 44 -10.23 7.81 1.90
C TRP A 44 -10.36 9.29 1.48
N GLY A 45 -10.20 9.57 0.17
CA GLY A 45 -10.39 10.90 -0.41
C GLY A 45 -11.85 11.36 -0.45
N ARG A 46 -12.82 10.46 -0.22
CA ARG A 46 -14.26 10.71 -0.25
C ARG A 46 -14.81 11.01 -1.66
N TYR A 47 -14.03 10.68 -2.67
CA TYR A 47 -14.35 10.77 -4.10
C TYR A 47 -13.65 9.64 -4.88
N PRO A 48 -14.31 9.01 -5.88
CA PRO A 48 -15.75 9.11 -6.16
C PRO A 48 -16.60 8.43 -5.07
N ARG A 49 -17.94 8.59 -5.18
CA ARG A 49 -18.93 7.92 -4.35
C ARG A 49 -19.60 6.84 -5.19
N THR A 50 -19.65 5.63 -4.67
CA THR A 50 -20.14 4.47 -5.39
C THR A 50 -21.16 3.72 -4.54
N GLY A 51 -22.39 3.54 -5.08
CA GLY A 51 -23.38 2.63 -4.49
C GLY A 51 -22.97 1.18 -4.74
N THR A 52 -22.93 0.36 -3.71
CA THR A 52 -22.52 -1.05 -3.81
C THR A 52 -23.24 -1.90 -2.77
N SER A 53 -23.39 -3.18 -3.04
CA SER A 53 -23.78 -4.17 -2.04
C SER A 53 -22.58 -4.42 -1.12
N VAL A 54 -22.78 -4.40 0.19
CA VAL A 54 -21.72 -4.59 1.19
C VAL A 54 -21.99 -5.86 1.98
N ALA A 55 -20.96 -6.71 2.09
CA ALA A 55 -20.95 -7.86 2.98
C ALA A 55 -19.73 -7.79 3.91
N ARG A 56 -19.78 -8.53 5.01
CA ARG A 56 -18.70 -8.58 5.99
C ARG A 56 -18.46 -10.03 6.41
N PRO A 57 -17.54 -10.74 5.73
CA PRO A 57 -17.14 -12.07 6.15
C PRO A 57 -16.59 -12.06 7.58
N GLU A 58 -17.02 -13.01 8.41
CA GLU A 58 -16.57 -13.14 9.80
C GLU A 58 -15.77 -14.43 10.02
N ARG A 59 -15.93 -15.40 9.13
CA ARG A 59 -15.24 -16.70 9.17
C ARG A 59 -14.40 -16.91 7.94
N TYR A 60 -13.19 -17.39 8.13
CA TYR A 60 -12.24 -17.65 7.06
C TYR A 60 -12.80 -18.58 5.97
N ALA A 61 -13.57 -19.61 6.37
CA ALA A 61 -14.20 -20.55 5.45
C ALA A 61 -15.19 -19.91 4.44
N GLU A 62 -15.72 -18.72 4.76
CA GLU A 62 -16.62 -18.00 3.86
C GLU A 62 -15.92 -17.49 2.59
N LEU A 63 -14.59 -17.33 2.63
CA LEU A 63 -13.82 -16.82 1.48
C LEU A 63 -13.94 -17.71 0.26
N ALA A 64 -14.02 -19.03 0.42
CA ALA A 64 -14.19 -19.96 -0.70
C ALA A 64 -15.53 -19.76 -1.41
N ALA A 65 -16.61 -19.55 -0.65
CA ALA A 65 -17.93 -19.30 -1.22
C ALA A 65 -18.03 -17.92 -1.89
N TRP A 66 -17.38 -16.89 -1.32
CA TRP A 66 -17.33 -15.57 -1.93
C TRP A 66 -16.46 -15.51 -3.18
N ALA A 67 -15.42 -16.34 -3.28
CA ALA A 67 -14.55 -16.38 -4.47
C ALA A 67 -15.28 -16.87 -5.74
N GLY A 68 -16.39 -17.58 -5.60
CA GLY A 68 -17.28 -17.99 -6.72
C GLY A 68 -18.36 -16.96 -7.09
N GLN A 69 -18.30 -15.73 -6.57
CA GLN A 69 -19.31 -14.70 -6.78
C GLN A 69 -18.68 -13.38 -7.17
N ALA A 70 -19.44 -12.53 -7.88
CA ALA A 70 -19.01 -11.18 -8.20
C ALA A 70 -18.78 -10.38 -6.90
N CYS A 71 -17.53 -10.10 -6.58
CA CYS A 71 -17.15 -9.39 -5.36
C CYS A 71 -15.76 -8.74 -5.44
N LEU A 72 -15.48 -7.86 -4.49
CA LEU A 72 -14.15 -7.27 -4.32
C LEU A 72 -13.81 -7.13 -2.83
N ALA A 73 -12.61 -7.55 -2.46
CA ALA A 73 -12.09 -7.37 -1.11
C ALA A 73 -11.81 -5.90 -0.80
N ARG A 74 -12.27 -5.41 0.36
CA ARG A 74 -11.96 -4.09 0.92
C ARG A 74 -11.39 -4.25 2.31
N GLY A 75 -10.14 -3.83 2.50
CA GLY A 75 -9.53 -3.70 3.82
C GLY A 75 -10.10 -2.50 4.61
N ALA A 76 -9.25 -1.72 5.23
CA ALA A 76 -9.65 -0.55 6.03
C ALA A 76 -10.03 0.70 5.21
N GLY A 77 -10.24 0.58 3.88
CA GLY A 77 -10.68 1.67 3.01
C GLY A 77 -9.69 2.82 2.90
N ARG A 78 -8.38 2.53 2.91
CA ARG A 78 -7.31 3.55 2.86
C ARG A 78 -6.81 3.87 1.45
N ALA A 79 -7.26 3.15 0.41
CA ALA A 79 -7.14 3.62 -0.96
C ALA A 79 -7.93 4.95 -1.10
N TYR A 80 -7.41 5.90 -1.88
CA TYR A 80 -7.98 7.25 -1.90
C TYR A 80 -9.17 7.38 -2.84
N GLY A 81 -9.16 6.67 -3.98
CA GLY A 81 -10.25 6.65 -4.95
C GLY A 81 -11.11 5.38 -4.86
N ASP A 82 -11.38 4.81 -6.01
CA ASP A 82 -12.34 3.74 -6.24
C ASP A 82 -11.75 2.32 -6.33
N ALA A 83 -10.46 2.16 -6.02
CA ALA A 83 -9.76 0.87 -6.13
C ALA A 83 -10.28 -0.23 -5.20
N ALA A 84 -10.93 0.12 -4.08
CA ALA A 84 -11.41 -0.83 -3.09
C ALA A 84 -12.94 -0.80 -2.93
N VAL A 85 -13.65 -0.55 -4.02
CA VAL A 85 -15.12 -0.61 -4.12
C VAL A 85 -15.46 -1.48 -5.33
N SER A 86 -16.37 -2.44 -5.16
CA SER A 86 -16.80 -3.30 -6.26
C SER A 86 -17.59 -2.49 -7.29
N ALA A 87 -17.31 -2.73 -8.57
CA ALA A 87 -18.07 -2.18 -9.68
C ALA A 87 -19.41 -2.93 -9.84
N GLU A 88 -19.33 -4.24 -9.66
CA GLU A 88 -20.45 -5.18 -9.78
C GLU A 88 -20.37 -6.17 -8.62
N GLY A 89 -21.52 -6.58 -8.10
CA GLY A 89 -21.57 -7.53 -6.98
C GLY A 89 -21.26 -6.86 -5.61
N ALA A 90 -20.62 -7.61 -4.72
CA ALA A 90 -20.45 -7.20 -3.34
C ALA A 90 -19.06 -6.63 -3.02
N THR A 91 -19.00 -5.55 -2.26
CA THR A 91 -17.77 -5.11 -1.58
C THR A 91 -17.65 -5.83 -0.23
N LEU A 92 -16.61 -6.65 -0.06
CA LEU A 92 -16.38 -7.46 1.13
C LEU A 92 -15.50 -6.70 2.13
N LEU A 93 -16.06 -6.33 3.28
CA LEU A 93 -15.33 -5.67 4.36
C LEU A 93 -14.51 -6.70 5.14
N MET A 94 -13.22 -6.86 4.78
CA MET A 94 -12.35 -7.92 5.27
C MET A 94 -11.82 -7.73 6.70
N THR A 95 -12.12 -6.62 7.34
CA THR A 95 -11.54 -6.23 8.63
C THR A 95 -11.97 -7.09 9.84
N ARG A 96 -12.88 -8.06 9.65
CA ARG A 96 -13.24 -9.07 10.65
C ARG A 96 -12.38 -10.34 10.58
N LEU A 97 -11.72 -10.55 9.45
CA LEU A 97 -10.73 -11.62 9.28
C LEU A 97 -9.36 -11.08 9.71
N ASN A 98 -9.18 -10.88 11.02
CA ASN A 98 -8.04 -10.18 11.60
C ASN A 98 -7.35 -10.97 12.72
N ARG A 99 -7.30 -12.28 12.60
CA ARG A 99 -6.63 -13.14 13.57
C ARG A 99 -5.11 -13.18 13.32
N PHE A 100 -4.35 -13.08 14.39
CA PHE A 100 -2.96 -13.53 14.43
C PHE A 100 -2.95 -15.05 14.53
N ILE A 101 -2.29 -15.73 13.61
CA ILE A 101 -2.24 -17.20 13.55
C ILE A 101 -0.98 -17.71 14.24
N ALA A 102 0.18 -17.13 13.94
CA ALA A 102 1.45 -17.46 14.56
C ALA A 102 2.42 -16.28 14.49
N PHE A 103 3.27 -16.15 15.47
CA PHE A 103 4.41 -15.25 15.46
C PHE A 103 5.62 -15.95 16.06
N ASP A 104 6.67 -16.11 15.25
CA ASP A 104 7.96 -16.61 15.69
C ASP A 104 8.85 -15.42 16.06
N ALA A 105 9.07 -15.24 17.35
CA ALA A 105 9.86 -14.13 17.89
C ALA A 105 11.38 -14.27 17.62
N ASP A 106 11.86 -15.44 17.26
CA ASP A 106 13.28 -15.67 16.94
C ASP A 106 13.59 -15.29 15.49
N SER A 107 12.78 -15.73 14.55
CA SER A 107 12.95 -15.46 13.11
C SER A 107 12.24 -14.19 12.64
N GLY A 108 11.25 -13.69 13.37
CA GLY A 108 10.40 -12.55 12.98
C GLY A 108 9.37 -12.89 11.90
N LEU A 109 9.03 -14.16 11.73
CA LEU A 109 7.97 -14.58 10.83
C LEU A 109 6.60 -14.42 11.51
N LEU A 110 5.73 -13.64 10.86
CA LEU A 110 4.36 -13.43 11.28
C LEU A 110 3.41 -14.07 10.27
N ARG A 111 2.51 -14.96 10.74
CA ARG A 111 1.35 -15.44 9.97
C ARG A 111 0.09 -14.82 10.55
N ALA A 112 -0.69 -14.16 9.70
CA ALA A 112 -1.93 -13.51 10.10
C ALA A 112 -2.93 -13.45 8.95
N GLU A 113 -4.22 -13.29 9.27
CA GLU A 113 -5.26 -13.05 8.27
C GLU A 113 -5.07 -11.68 7.60
N ALA A 114 -5.49 -11.58 6.34
CA ALA A 114 -5.31 -10.41 5.50
C ALA A 114 -6.00 -9.13 6.01
N GLY A 115 -6.98 -9.24 6.89
CA GLY A 115 -7.68 -8.12 7.52
C GLY A 115 -6.95 -7.51 8.72
N VAL A 116 -5.89 -8.13 9.24
CA VAL A 116 -5.05 -7.54 10.30
C VAL A 116 -4.44 -6.25 9.79
N THR A 117 -4.50 -5.19 10.58
CA THR A 117 -3.91 -3.88 10.25
C THR A 117 -2.44 -3.80 10.67
N LEU A 118 -1.68 -2.94 10.01
CA LEU A 118 -0.29 -2.68 10.40
C LEU A 118 -0.20 -2.07 11.81
N ASP A 119 -1.24 -1.34 12.26
CA ASP A 119 -1.33 -0.85 13.65
C ASP A 119 -1.41 -1.99 14.66
N GLU A 120 -2.25 -3.00 14.42
CA GLU A 120 -2.38 -4.19 15.27
C GLU A 120 -1.06 -4.97 15.28
N ILE A 121 -0.39 -5.13 14.14
CA ILE A 121 0.92 -5.78 14.06
C ILE A 121 1.94 -5.04 14.91
N LEU A 122 2.10 -3.73 14.71
CA LEU A 122 3.07 -2.94 15.48
C LEU A 122 2.86 -3.05 16.99
N ARG A 123 1.61 -3.01 17.45
CA ARG A 123 1.29 -3.18 18.89
C ARG A 123 1.69 -4.55 19.43
N ALA A 124 1.56 -5.60 18.62
CA ALA A 124 1.89 -6.96 19.03
C ALA A 124 3.40 -7.22 19.04
N VAL A 125 4.16 -6.68 18.07
CA VAL A 125 5.54 -7.11 17.82
C VAL A 125 6.61 -6.12 18.32
N MET A 126 6.30 -4.82 18.45
CA MET A 126 7.29 -3.85 18.95
C MET A 126 7.77 -4.09 20.37
N PRO A 127 6.94 -4.55 21.31
CA PRO A 127 7.42 -4.93 22.65
C PRO A 127 8.44 -6.08 22.63
N GLN A 128 8.53 -6.79 21.50
CA GLN A 128 9.45 -7.91 21.28
C GLN A 128 10.65 -7.54 20.40
N GLY A 129 10.82 -6.24 20.09
CA GLY A 129 11.94 -5.72 19.28
C GLY A 129 11.79 -5.92 17.77
N TRP A 130 10.56 -6.06 17.28
CA TRP A 130 10.27 -6.22 15.88
C TRP A 130 9.49 -5.04 15.30
N PHE A 131 9.70 -4.76 14.03
CA PHE A 131 9.05 -3.68 13.30
C PHE A 131 8.68 -4.12 11.87
N LEU A 132 7.80 -3.36 11.22
CA LEU A 132 7.49 -3.55 9.81
C LEU A 132 8.69 -3.19 8.94
N PRO A 133 9.11 -4.06 8.01
CA PRO A 133 10.24 -3.77 7.12
C PRO A 133 9.95 -2.60 6.16
N VAL A 134 8.68 -2.49 5.76
CA VAL A 134 8.14 -1.39 4.94
C VAL A 134 6.82 -0.93 5.54
N THR A 135 6.64 0.38 5.69
CA THR A 135 5.39 0.96 6.18
C THR A 135 5.01 2.21 5.38
N PRO A 136 3.74 2.34 4.94
CA PRO A 136 3.26 3.55 4.28
C PRO A 136 3.04 4.71 5.28
N GLY A 137 2.55 5.85 4.80
CA GLY A 137 2.28 7.04 5.63
C GLY A 137 1.11 6.91 6.62
N THR A 138 0.45 5.76 6.68
CA THR A 138 -0.56 5.41 7.68
C THR A 138 -0.43 3.95 8.06
N ARG A 139 -0.58 3.64 9.35
CA ARG A 139 -0.58 2.27 9.88
C ARG A 139 -1.93 1.58 9.81
N TYR A 140 -2.99 2.29 9.45
CA TYR A 140 -4.36 1.77 9.40
C TYR A 140 -4.71 1.08 8.07
N VAL A 141 -3.74 0.56 7.34
CA VAL A 141 -3.93 -0.34 6.20
C VAL A 141 -3.92 -1.78 6.68
N THR A 142 -4.65 -2.67 6.00
CA THR A 142 -4.63 -4.11 6.28
C THR A 142 -3.52 -4.81 5.51
N LEU A 143 -3.09 -6.00 5.96
CA LEU A 143 -2.10 -6.83 5.26
C LEU A 143 -2.48 -7.08 3.81
N GLY A 144 -3.69 -7.55 3.56
CA GLY A 144 -4.18 -7.79 2.19
C GLY A 144 -4.19 -6.51 1.35
N GLY A 145 -4.62 -5.38 1.94
CA GLY A 145 -4.58 -4.08 1.26
C GLY A 145 -3.15 -3.59 0.98
N ALA A 146 -2.19 -3.87 1.87
CA ALA A 146 -0.79 -3.53 1.68
C ALA A 146 -0.17 -4.32 0.51
N ILE A 147 -0.52 -5.60 0.35
CA ILE A 147 -0.09 -6.45 -0.78
C ILE A 147 -0.78 -6.00 -2.07
N ALA A 148 -2.12 -5.87 -2.06
CA ALA A 148 -2.89 -5.52 -3.25
C ALA A 148 -2.49 -4.16 -3.85
N ALA A 149 -2.02 -3.22 -3.03
CA ALA A 149 -1.52 -1.93 -3.46
C ALA A 149 0.01 -1.86 -3.58
N ASP A 150 0.72 -2.93 -3.24
CA ASP A 150 2.18 -3.00 -3.09
C ASP A 150 2.73 -1.71 -2.44
N VAL A 151 2.30 -1.48 -1.19
CA VAL A 151 2.62 -0.22 -0.50
C VAL A 151 4.13 -0.05 -0.32
N HIS A 152 4.55 1.21 -0.31
CA HIS A 152 5.95 1.60 -0.18
C HIS A 152 6.16 2.54 1.00
N GLY A 153 7.38 2.53 1.55
CA GLY A 153 7.79 3.34 2.69
C GLY A 153 8.73 4.49 2.33
N LYS A 154 9.36 5.05 3.38
CA LYS A 154 10.42 6.05 3.29
C LYS A 154 11.79 5.43 2.97
N ASN A 155 11.87 4.10 2.98
CA ASN A 155 13.08 3.31 2.76
C ASN A 155 13.05 2.53 1.44
N HIS A 156 12.15 2.89 0.50
CA HIS A 156 12.01 2.14 -0.75
C HIS A 156 13.30 2.10 -1.57
N HIS A 157 14.11 3.14 -1.53
CA HIS A 157 15.40 3.21 -2.24
C HIS A 157 16.43 2.18 -1.76
N HIS A 158 16.26 1.63 -0.54
CA HIS A 158 17.11 0.58 0.02
C HIS A 158 16.47 -0.81 -0.06
N VAL A 159 15.19 -0.93 0.31
CA VAL A 159 14.59 -2.24 0.60
C VAL A 159 13.43 -2.60 -0.33
N GLY A 160 13.03 -1.70 -1.22
CA GLY A 160 11.88 -1.93 -2.11
C GLY A 160 10.53 -1.72 -1.43
N SER A 161 9.49 -2.35 -2.00
CA SER A 161 8.11 -2.27 -1.53
C SER A 161 7.75 -3.40 -0.55
N PHE A 162 6.52 -3.37 -0.06
CA PHE A 162 6.02 -4.30 0.97
C PHE A 162 6.12 -5.77 0.55
N SER A 163 5.87 -6.06 -0.72
CA SER A 163 5.91 -7.42 -1.26
C SER A 163 7.27 -8.09 -1.18
N ALA A 164 8.38 -7.35 -1.10
CA ALA A 164 9.73 -7.91 -0.92
C ALA A 164 9.86 -8.73 0.39
N PHE A 165 9.00 -8.47 1.35
CA PHE A 165 8.98 -9.12 2.67
C PHE A 165 7.81 -10.10 2.85
N VAL A 166 6.93 -10.23 1.88
CA VAL A 166 5.86 -11.23 1.86
C VAL A 166 6.46 -12.57 1.44
N ARG A 167 6.44 -13.54 2.34
CA ARG A 167 6.95 -14.90 2.08
C ARG A 167 5.94 -15.72 1.32
N GLU A 168 4.67 -15.62 1.70
CA GLU A 168 3.55 -16.28 1.04
C GLU A 168 2.22 -15.64 1.42
N PHE A 169 1.21 -15.89 0.61
CA PHE A 169 -0.19 -15.65 0.96
C PHE A 169 -1.09 -16.71 0.31
N GLU A 170 -2.24 -16.94 0.90
CA GLU A 170 -3.32 -17.72 0.29
C GLU A 170 -4.19 -16.80 -0.56
N LEU A 171 -4.49 -17.24 -1.78
CA LEU A 171 -5.37 -16.56 -2.73
C LEU A 171 -6.57 -17.44 -3.04
N PHE A 172 -7.77 -16.95 -2.75
CA PHE A 172 -9.02 -17.59 -3.12
C PHE A 172 -9.50 -17.05 -4.46
N THR A 173 -9.67 -17.96 -5.43
CA THR A 173 -10.13 -17.70 -6.79
C THR A 173 -11.33 -18.58 -7.11
N PRO A 174 -12.08 -18.35 -8.21
CA PRO A 174 -13.14 -19.27 -8.65
C PRO A 174 -12.63 -20.71 -8.87
N GLY A 175 -11.37 -20.85 -9.29
CA GLY A 175 -10.71 -22.16 -9.47
C GLY A 175 -10.26 -22.83 -8.17
N GLY A 176 -10.47 -22.22 -7.01
CA GLY A 176 -10.08 -22.74 -5.71
C GLY A 176 -9.01 -21.89 -4.98
N ARG A 177 -8.42 -22.49 -3.95
CA ARG A 177 -7.41 -21.85 -3.11
C ARG A 177 -6.00 -22.14 -3.62
N LEU A 178 -5.22 -21.09 -3.84
CA LEU A 178 -3.81 -21.15 -4.25
C LEU A 178 -2.92 -20.64 -3.11
N ARG A 179 -1.79 -21.31 -2.91
CA ARG A 179 -0.69 -20.78 -2.12
C ARG A 179 0.25 -20.04 -3.07
N CYS A 180 0.44 -18.76 -2.84
CA CYS A 180 1.24 -17.88 -3.70
C CYS A 180 2.48 -17.39 -2.97
N SER A 181 3.65 -17.52 -3.60
CA SER A 181 4.93 -17.06 -3.05
C SER A 181 5.89 -16.68 -4.20
N PRO A 182 7.06 -16.09 -3.91
CA PRO A 182 8.10 -15.89 -4.92
C PRO A 182 8.63 -17.19 -5.57
N ALA A 183 8.31 -18.37 -5.01
CA ALA A 183 8.75 -19.67 -5.50
C ALA A 183 7.60 -20.59 -5.96
N GLU A 184 6.36 -20.34 -5.55
CA GLU A 184 5.19 -21.15 -5.84
C GLU A 184 4.05 -20.29 -6.37
N ASN A 185 3.42 -20.68 -7.48
CA ASN A 185 2.40 -19.90 -8.18
C ASN A 185 2.87 -18.46 -8.44
N VAL A 186 4.10 -18.30 -8.91
CA VAL A 186 4.81 -17.03 -9.09
C VAL A 186 4.04 -16.03 -9.94
N ALA A 187 3.36 -16.50 -11.00
CA ALA A 187 2.55 -15.65 -11.86
C ALA A 187 1.38 -15.03 -11.09
N ALA A 188 0.67 -15.85 -10.30
CA ALA A 188 -0.42 -15.39 -9.45
C ALA A 188 0.09 -14.44 -8.34
N PHE A 189 1.23 -14.75 -7.72
CA PHE A 189 1.88 -13.86 -6.75
C PHE A 189 2.15 -12.49 -7.36
N ASN A 190 2.84 -12.42 -8.50
CA ASN A 190 3.23 -11.18 -9.16
C ASN A 190 2.03 -10.39 -9.72
N ALA A 191 0.96 -11.07 -10.13
CA ALA A 191 -0.27 -10.41 -10.59
C ALA A 191 -1.10 -9.85 -9.43
N THR A 192 -1.06 -10.49 -8.25
CA THR A 192 -1.80 -10.05 -7.06
C THR A 192 -1.13 -8.87 -6.37
N VAL A 193 0.22 -8.88 -6.33
CA VAL A 193 1.02 -7.77 -5.82
C VAL A 193 0.81 -6.52 -6.70
N GLY A 194 0.24 -5.47 -6.12
CA GLY A 194 -0.12 -4.26 -6.85
C GLY A 194 -1.35 -4.40 -7.76
N GLY A 195 -2.00 -5.57 -7.81
CA GLY A 195 -3.16 -5.88 -8.68
C GLY A 195 -4.50 -5.34 -8.19
N MET A 196 -4.51 -4.47 -7.18
CA MET A 196 -5.69 -3.78 -6.63
C MET A 196 -6.84 -4.71 -6.22
N GLY A 197 -6.54 -5.97 -5.86
CA GLY A 197 -7.53 -6.96 -5.41
C GLY A 197 -8.33 -7.63 -6.52
N MET A 198 -7.97 -7.44 -7.78
CA MET A 198 -8.73 -7.96 -8.94
C MET A 198 -8.27 -9.35 -9.41
N THR A 199 -7.47 -10.06 -8.63
CA THR A 199 -6.99 -11.42 -8.94
C THR A 199 -7.57 -12.49 -8.02
N GLY A 200 -8.29 -12.08 -6.95
CA GLY A 200 -8.84 -12.98 -5.95
C GLY A 200 -8.86 -12.36 -4.55
N LEU A 201 -9.34 -13.13 -3.58
CA LEU A 201 -9.41 -12.74 -2.18
C LEU A 201 -8.17 -13.25 -1.43
N ILE A 202 -7.36 -12.34 -0.89
CA ILE A 202 -6.21 -12.71 -0.06
C ILE A 202 -6.73 -13.15 1.31
N GLY A 203 -6.35 -14.35 1.73
CA GLY A 203 -6.72 -14.97 2.99
C GLY A 203 -5.68 -14.77 4.10
N GLU A 204 -4.81 -15.75 4.32
CA GLU A 204 -3.67 -15.66 5.24
C GLU A 204 -2.43 -15.13 4.53
N VAL A 205 -1.57 -14.48 5.30
CA VAL A 205 -0.30 -13.88 4.83
C VAL A 205 0.81 -14.26 5.78
N VAL A 206 1.98 -14.65 5.25
CA VAL A 206 3.22 -14.79 6.00
C VAL A 206 4.15 -13.63 5.65
N LEU A 207 4.41 -12.80 6.65
CA LEU A 207 5.23 -11.59 6.53
C LEU A 207 6.53 -11.75 7.32
N GLN A 208 7.66 -11.42 6.71
CA GLN A 208 8.94 -11.28 7.40
C GLN A 208 9.00 -9.90 8.04
N LEU A 209 9.11 -9.87 9.35
CA LEU A 209 9.36 -8.66 10.12
C LEU A 209 10.87 -8.36 10.19
N ARG A 210 11.19 -7.19 10.70
CA ARG A 210 12.55 -6.68 10.85
C ARG A 210 12.87 -6.42 12.32
N ARG A 211 14.06 -6.83 12.79
CA ARG A 211 14.59 -6.45 14.11
C ARG A 211 14.91 -4.96 14.14
N VAL A 212 14.56 -4.31 15.25
CA VAL A 212 14.91 -2.91 15.52
C VAL A 212 15.44 -2.75 16.94
N PRO A 213 16.40 -1.83 17.17
CA PRO A 213 17.00 -1.64 18.51
C PRO A 213 16.04 -0.96 19.48
N SER A 214 15.10 -0.15 18.99
CA SER A 214 14.14 0.55 19.85
C SER A 214 12.90 1.03 19.11
N GLY A 215 11.92 1.59 19.86
CA GLY A 215 10.75 2.28 19.33
C GLY A 215 10.99 3.76 18.99
N ASP A 216 12.22 4.26 19.11
CA ASP A 216 12.56 5.65 18.84
C ASP A 216 13.35 5.81 17.54
N MET A 217 13.22 6.98 16.95
CA MET A 217 13.94 7.40 15.75
C MET A 217 14.94 8.49 16.08
N GLN A 218 16.15 8.38 15.52
CA GLN A 218 17.09 9.49 15.41
C GLN A 218 16.81 10.19 14.08
N VAL A 219 16.43 11.47 14.13
CA VAL A 219 15.96 12.22 12.97
C VAL A 219 16.73 13.52 12.81
N GLN A 220 16.95 13.94 11.56
CA GLN A 220 17.52 15.24 11.22
C GLN A 220 16.73 15.89 10.08
N HIS A 221 16.54 17.21 10.16
CA HIS A 221 15.88 17.99 9.12
C HIS A 221 16.88 18.91 8.42
N LEU A 222 16.87 18.91 7.08
CA LEU A 222 17.69 19.76 6.25
C LEU A 222 16.78 20.59 5.33
N PRO A 223 16.69 21.92 5.50
CA PRO A 223 15.91 22.76 4.62
C PRO A 223 16.63 22.96 3.29
N ALA A 224 15.87 22.87 2.18
CA ALA A 224 16.29 23.18 0.83
C ALA A 224 15.54 24.43 0.33
N ARG A 225 16.23 25.34 -0.35
CA ARG A 225 15.67 26.63 -0.80
C ARG A 225 14.82 26.50 -2.06
N ASP A 226 15.12 25.49 -2.87
CA ASP A 226 14.44 25.20 -4.14
C ASP A 226 14.52 23.71 -4.50
N LEU A 227 13.91 23.31 -5.63
CA LEU A 227 13.89 21.94 -6.09
C LEU A 227 15.29 21.36 -6.38
N ASN A 228 16.19 22.15 -6.97
CA ASN A 228 17.53 21.66 -7.31
C ASN A 228 18.31 21.31 -6.06
N GLU A 229 18.29 22.20 -5.06
CA GLU A 229 18.92 21.95 -3.76
C GLU A 229 18.28 20.77 -3.04
N ALA A 230 16.94 20.63 -3.10
CA ALA A 230 16.23 19.49 -2.53
C ALA A 230 16.69 18.16 -3.15
N MET A 231 16.73 18.09 -4.47
CA MET A 231 17.16 16.88 -5.19
C MET A 231 18.65 16.60 -4.94
N ALA A 232 19.49 17.61 -4.90
CA ALA A 232 20.92 17.46 -4.59
C ALA A 232 21.14 16.90 -3.17
N ILE A 233 20.47 17.47 -2.16
CA ILE A 233 20.56 17.00 -0.77
C ILE A 233 20.08 15.55 -0.67
N MET A 234 18.96 15.22 -1.29
CA MET A 234 18.37 13.87 -1.24
C MET A 234 19.16 12.82 -2.02
N ALA A 235 19.99 13.24 -2.98
CA ALA A 235 20.84 12.36 -3.77
C ALA A 235 22.26 12.20 -3.18
N ALA A 236 22.64 13.05 -2.24
CA ALA A 236 23.98 13.07 -1.66
C ALA A 236 24.22 11.82 -0.79
N PRO A 237 25.34 11.08 -0.99
CA PRO A 237 25.61 9.84 -0.24
C PRO A 237 25.68 10.04 1.28
N GLU A 238 26.15 11.19 1.76
CA GLU A 238 26.21 11.54 3.18
C GLU A 238 24.82 11.72 3.82
N HIS A 239 23.77 11.77 3.02
CA HIS A 239 22.38 11.90 3.45
C HIS A 239 21.53 10.66 3.13
N ASP A 240 22.17 9.56 2.70
CA ASP A 240 21.53 8.30 2.34
C ASP A 240 21.21 7.45 3.59
N ASP A 241 20.39 8.01 4.49
CA ASP A 241 19.89 7.30 5.66
C ASP A 241 18.84 6.26 5.29
N GLU A 242 18.61 5.33 6.20
CA GLU A 242 17.66 4.24 6.04
C GLU A 242 16.27 4.74 5.62
N TYR A 243 15.79 5.84 6.22
CA TYR A 243 14.49 6.43 5.91
C TYR A 243 14.66 7.87 5.47
N THR A 244 14.23 8.18 4.27
CA THR A 244 14.32 9.52 3.69
C THR A 244 12.99 9.98 3.11
N VAL A 245 12.66 11.27 3.32
CA VAL A 245 11.48 11.92 2.78
C VAL A 245 11.65 13.43 2.80
N ALA A 246 11.11 14.16 1.84
CA ALA A 246 11.04 15.61 1.92
C ALA A 246 9.56 16.06 1.92
N TRP A 247 9.21 16.93 2.85
CA TRP A 247 8.04 17.78 2.71
C TRP A 247 8.39 18.91 1.72
N ILE A 248 7.50 19.21 0.77
CA ILE A 248 7.74 20.20 -0.27
C ILE A 248 6.60 21.23 -0.32
N ASP A 249 6.93 22.52 -0.46
CA ASP A 249 5.96 23.60 -0.62
C ASP A 249 5.53 23.71 -2.10
N CYS A 250 4.38 23.12 -2.44
CA CYS A 250 3.84 23.16 -3.80
C CYS A 250 3.27 24.52 -4.23
N LEU A 251 3.19 25.52 -3.32
CA LEU A 251 2.77 26.88 -3.65
C LEU A 251 3.93 27.87 -3.78
N ALA A 252 5.15 27.43 -3.46
CA ALA A 252 6.35 28.22 -3.70
C ALA A 252 6.59 28.36 -5.22
N SER A 253 7.05 29.52 -5.66
CA SER A 253 7.25 29.85 -7.06
C SER A 253 8.53 30.65 -7.31
N GLY A 254 8.92 30.81 -8.58
CA GLY A 254 10.12 31.54 -8.96
C GLY A 254 11.38 30.90 -8.35
N LYS A 255 12.23 31.69 -7.73
CA LYS A 255 13.51 31.23 -7.14
C LYS A 255 13.33 30.24 -5.97
N SER A 256 12.13 30.15 -5.40
CA SER A 256 11.81 29.23 -4.30
C SER A 256 10.97 28.02 -4.73
N LEU A 257 10.77 27.81 -6.05
CA LEU A 257 9.99 26.69 -6.56
C LEU A 257 10.53 25.37 -6.01
N GLY A 258 9.69 24.60 -5.31
CA GLY A 258 10.08 23.32 -4.73
C GLY A 258 10.90 23.43 -3.45
N ARG A 259 10.92 24.61 -2.75
CA ARG A 259 11.54 24.68 -1.43
C ARG A 259 10.94 23.61 -0.51
N SER A 260 11.77 22.98 0.30
CA SER A 260 11.40 21.78 1.04
C SER A 260 12.13 21.62 2.36
N VAL A 261 11.67 20.69 3.17
CA VAL A 261 12.40 20.20 4.35
C VAL A 261 12.64 18.71 4.14
N PHE A 262 13.86 18.35 3.87
CA PHE A 262 14.31 16.97 3.82
C PHE A 262 14.46 16.43 5.24
N MET A 263 13.91 15.25 5.47
CA MET A 263 13.93 14.54 6.74
C MET A 263 14.58 13.19 6.51
N ARG A 264 15.61 12.89 7.27
CA ARG A 264 16.28 11.61 7.27
C ARG A 264 16.32 11.03 8.67
N GLY A 265 16.37 9.71 8.77
CA GLY A 265 16.41 9.06 10.07
C GLY A 265 16.61 7.56 10.01
N HIS A 266 16.96 7.02 11.16
CA HIS A 266 17.12 5.60 11.42
C HIS A 266 16.61 5.29 12.83
N HIS A 267 16.42 4.01 13.16
CA HIS A 267 16.07 3.61 14.52
C HIS A 267 17.23 3.95 15.47
N ALA A 268 16.90 4.64 16.57
CA ALA A 268 17.87 4.98 17.61
C ALA A 268 18.04 3.80 18.59
N ASP A 269 19.19 3.71 19.27
CA ASP A 269 19.35 2.80 20.40
C ASP A 269 18.47 3.23 21.57
N GLY A 270 17.88 2.27 22.30
CA GLY A 270 17.06 2.60 23.46
C GLY A 270 16.08 1.51 23.88
N PRO A 271 15.09 1.86 24.72
CA PRO A 271 14.09 0.90 25.18
C PRO A 271 13.20 0.44 24.03
N LEU A 272 12.76 -0.82 24.08
CA LEU A 272 11.75 -1.33 23.18
C LEU A 272 10.44 -0.55 23.37
N GLY A 273 9.77 -0.22 22.26
CA GLY A 273 8.52 0.54 22.29
C GLY A 273 7.32 -0.35 22.62
N HIS A 274 6.22 0.29 23.02
CA HIS A 274 4.91 -0.38 23.23
C HIS A 274 4.00 -0.32 21.99
N GLY A 275 4.53 0.00 20.84
CA GLY A 275 3.77 0.33 19.62
C GLY A 275 3.32 1.79 19.61
N PRO A 276 2.86 2.28 18.45
CA PRO A 276 2.50 3.68 18.28
C PRO A 276 1.29 4.05 19.14
N ALA A 277 1.39 5.19 19.82
CA ALA A 277 0.29 5.72 20.63
C ALA A 277 -0.98 5.95 19.78
N PRO A 278 -2.19 5.77 20.33
CA PRO A 278 -3.44 6.08 19.65
C PRO A 278 -3.54 7.57 19.30
N ALA A 279 -4.35 7.90 18.30
CA ALA A 279 -4.61 9.28 17.93
C ALA A 279 -5.19 10.07 19.12
N LYS A 280 -4.57 11.20 19.44
CA LYS A 280 -4.98 12.08 20.57
C LYS A 280 -6.12 13.01 20.18
N LEU A 281 -6.24 13.32 18.91
CA LEU A 281 -7.23 14.26 18.37
C LEU A 281 -8.16 13.56 17.39
N ALA A 282 -9.36 14.10 17.21
CA ALA A 282 -10.31 13.69 16.18
C ALA A 282 -10.98 14.94 15.59
N LEU A 283 -11.29 14.89 14.31
CA LEU A 283 -12.11 15.92 13.67
C LEU A 283 -13.57 15.46 13.66
N PRO A 284 -14.41 15.99 14.57
CA PRO A 284 -15.79 15.54 14.69
C PRO A 284 -16.67 15.98 13.53
N VAL A 285 -16.31 17.09 12.86
CA VAL A 285 -17.09 17.69 11.77
C VAL A 285 -16.24 17.97 10.54
N ASN A 286 -16.91 18.11 9.39
CA ASN A 286 -16.24 18.57 8.18
C ASN A 286 -15.96 20.07 8.30
N LEU A 287 -14.72 20.48 8.01
CA LEU A 287 -14.41 21.91 7.96
C LEU A 287 -15.10 22.57 6.75
N PRO A 288 -15.42 23.88 6.83
CA PRO A 288 -15.87 24.64 5.68
C PRO A 288 -14.83 24.59 4.55
N ALA A 289 -15.28 24.48 3.29
CA ALA A 289 -14.37 24.39 2.13
C ALA A 289 -13.42 25.61 2.00
N LEU A 290 -13.80 26.76 2.58
CA LEU A 290 -12.97 27.96 2.63
C LEU A 290 -11.79 27.87 3.60
N ALA A 291 -11.76 26.92 4.52
CA ALA A 291 -10.66 26.78 5.50
C ALA A 291 -9.32 26.45 4.82
N LEU A 292 -9.35 25.61 3.78
CA LEU A 292 -8.18 25.28 2.98
C LEU A 292 -8.17 26.09 1.68
N ASN A 293 -7.83 27.37 1.76
CA ASN A 293 -7.66 28.24 0.61
C ASN A 293 -6.18 28.54 0.33
N ARG A 294 -5.89 29.15 -0.82
CA ARG A 294 -4.51 29.49 -1.24
C ARG A 294 -3.74 30.26 -0.16
N TRP A 295 -4.37 31.18 0.52
CA TRP A 295 -3.70 32.04 1.49
C TRP A 295 -3.40 31.31 2.80
N SER A 296 -4.39 30.58 3.34
CA SER A 296 -4.19 29.80 4.57
C SER A 296 -3.11 28.73 4.39
N VAL A 297 -3.12 28.01 3.26
CA VAL A 297 -2.11 26.98 2.95
C VAL A 297 -0.74 27.63 2.72
N LYS A 298 -0.64 28.77 2.01
CA LYS A 298 0.62 29.49 1.83
C LYS A 298 1.23 29.97 3.14
N ALA A 299 0.39 30.48 4.06
CA ALA A 299 0.84 30.89 5.39
C ALA A 299 1.32 29.68 6.20
N PHE A 300 0.57 28.57 6.19
CA PHE A 300 0.96 27.33 6.83
C PHE A 300 2.29 26.79 6.27
N ASN A 301 2.43 26.71 4.96
CA ASN A 301 3.64 26.23 4.30
C ASN A 301 4.88 27.09 4.66
N ALA A 302 4.69 28.43 4.70
CA ALA A 302 5.79 29.33 5.10
C ALA A 302 6.18 29.18 6.58
N PHE A 303 5.20 28.96 7.46
CA PHE A 303 5.43 28.67 8.87
C PHE A 303 6.13 27.30 9.03
N TYR A 304 5.59 26.24 8.41
CA TYR A 304 6.12 24.89 8.51
C TYR A 304 7.58 24.82 8.02
N TYR A 305 7.87 25.40 6.85
CA TYR A 305 9.24 25.47 6.32
C TYR A 305 10.21 26.09 7.32
N ARG A 306 9.83 27.22 7.94
CA ARG A 306 10.70 27.91 8.92
C ARG A 306 10.82 27.14 10.22
N TRP A 307 9.74 26.55 10.69
CA TRP A 307 9.67 25.82 11.97
C TRP A 307 10.45 24.52 11.89
N GLU A 308 10.13 23.68 10.92
CA GLU A 308 10.81 22.38 10.74
C GLU A 308 12.26 22.55 10.25
N GLY A 309 12.55 23.53 9.40
CA GLY A 309 13.89 23.84 8.93
C GLY A 309 14.86 24.34 10.02
N ARG A 310 14.39 24.61 11.26
CA ARG A 310 15.26 24.89 12.41
C ARG A 310 15.85 23.66 13.06
N LYS A 311 15.25 22.49 12.86
CA LYS A 311 15.66 21.21 13.47
C LYS A 311 16.88 20.58 12.77
N ARG A 312 17.88 21.40 12.50
CA ARG A 312 19.10 20.97 11.75
C ARG A 312 20.00 20.02 12.53
N LYS A 313 19.96 20.07 13.87
CA LYS A 313 20.68 19.12 14.72
C LYS A 313 19.87 17.82 14.83
N PRO A 314 20.53 16.66 14.85
CA PRO A 314 19.86 15.40 15.13
C PRO A 314 19.06 15.46 16.44
N PHE A 315 17.85 14.93 16.42
CA PHE A 315 16.97 14.86 17.58
C PHE A 315 16.26 13.50 17.61
N ARG A 316 15.79 13.13 18.79
CA ARG A 316 15.10 11.86 19.02
C ARG A 316 13.58 12.08 19.05
N CYS A 317 12.83 11.19 18.44
CA CYS A 317 11.36 11.18 18.49
C CYS A 317 10.81 9.75 18.39
N ASP A 318 9.57 9.56 18.84
CA ASP A 318 8.82 8.31 18.65
C ASP A 318 8.59 8.02 17.14
N ILE A 319 8.37 6.75 16.80
CA ILE A 319 8.07 6.32 15.43
C ILE A 319 6.81 6.99 14.86
N ALA A 320 5.80 7.28 15.68
CA ALA A 320 4.51 7.77 15.19
C ALA A 320 4.61 9.15 14.54
N PRO A 321 5.24 10.19 15.10
CA PRO A 321 5.46 11.46 14.43
C PRO A 321 6.30 11.35 13.16
N PHE A 322 7.25 10.43 13.13
CA PHE A 322 8.12 10.25 11.99
C PHE A 322 7.43 9.51 10.83
N PHE A 323 6.83 8.34 11.08
CA PHE A 323 6.23 7.53 10.02
C PHE A 323 4.81 7.94 9.68
N TYR A 324 3.99 8.31 10.68
CA TYR A 324 2.54 8.46 10.61
C TYR A 324 2.03 9.83 11.10
N PRO A 325 2.55 10.93 10.59
CA PRO A 325 2.25 12.27 11.16
C PRO A 325 0.76 12.61 11.14
N LEU A 326 0.00 12.13 10.16
CA LEU A 326 -1.43 12.37 10.06
C LEU A 326 -2.28 11.42 10.91
N ASP A 327 -1.76 10.25 11.28
CA ASP A 327 -2.48 9.29 12.13
C ASP A 327 -2.68 9.79 13.56
N GLY A 328 -2.01 10.86 13.97
CA GLY A 328 -2.23 11.56 15.24
C GLY A 328 -3.59 12.27 15.32
N ILE A 329 -4.28 12.41 14.20
CA ILE A 329 -5.62 13.05 14.10
C ILE A 329 -6.57 12.05 13.43
N ARG A 330 -7.55 11.52 14.18
CA ARG A 330 -8.60 10.68 13.57
C ARG A 330 -9.45 11.50 12.62
N ASP A 331 -9.87 10.87 11.51
CA ASP A 331 -10.73 11.46 10.50
C ASP A 331 -10.19 12.78 9.92
N TRP A 332 -8.85 12.91 9.82
CA TRP A 332 -8.21 14.13 9.29
C TRP A 332 -8.68 14.48 7.87
N ASN A 333 -9.20 13.51 7.10
CA ASN A 333 -9.79 13.74 5.78
C ASN A 333 -11.00 14.71 5.82
N ARG A 334 -11.62 14.92 6.98
CA ARG A 334 -12.68 15.94 7.19
C ARG A 334 -12.18 17.37 7.10
N LEU A 335 -10.85 17.60 7.13
CA LEU A 335 -10.25 18.92 6.84
C LEU A 335 -10.65 19.45 5.46
N TYR A 336 -10.86 18.55 4.49
CA TYR A 336 -11.22 18.90 3.11
C TYR A 336 -12.72 19.13 2.90
N GLY A 337 -13.53 19.07 3.94
CA GLY A 337 -14.96 19.31 3.89
C GLY A 337 -15.78 18.17 3.26
N LYS A 338 -17.06 18.45 2.96
CA LYS A 338 -17.99 17.48 2.35
C LYS A 338 -17.59 16.99 0.95
N PRO A 339 -17.03 17.84 0.05
CA PRO A 339 -16.60 17.37 -1.27
C PRO A 339 -15.47 16.35 -1.23
N GLY A 340 -14.62 16.38 -0.18
CA GLY A 340 -13.45 15.53 -0.08
C GLY A 340 -12.24 16.10 -0.84
N PHE A 341 -11.33 15.20 -1.22
CA PHE A 341 -10.09 15.54 -1.89
C PHE A 341 -9.62 14.37 -2.75
N VAL A 342 -8.68 14.64 -3.63
CA VAL A 342 -7.95 13.62 -4.37
C VAL A 342 -6.49 13.66 -3.94
N GLN A 343 -5.89 12.51 -3.72
CA GLN A 343 -4.44 12.42 -3.62
C GLN A 343 -3.88 12.09 -4.99
N TYR A 344 -3.01 12.94 -5.49
CA TYR A 344 -2.30 12.71 -6.72
C TYR A 344 -0.87 12.27 -6.39
N GLN A 345 -0.52 11.05 -6.75
CA GLN A 345 0.85 10.55 -6.57
C GLN A 345 1.35 9.94 -7.87
N PHE A 346 2.52 10.37 -8.30
CA PHE A 346 3.19 9.89 -9.49
C PHE A 346 4.68 9.65 -9.21
N VAL A 347 5.32 8.89 -10.08
CA VAL A 347 6.77 8.70 -10.11
C VAL A 347 7.28 9.05 -11.51
N LEU A 348 8.45 9.70 -11.56
CA LEU A 348 9.19 9.99 -12.78
C LEU A 348 10.53 9.27 -12.74
N PRO A 349 10.99 8.68 -13.85
CA PRO A 349 12.33 8.10 -13.96
C PRO A 349 13.41 9.14 -13.63
N THR A 350 14.51 8.70 -13.04
CA THR A 350 15.59 9.59 -12.57
C THR A 350 16.07 10.54 -13.65
N ALA A 351 16.18 10.08 -14.91
CA ALA A 351 16.69 10.87 -16.02
C ALA A 351 15.80 12.08 -16.40
N SER A 352 14.48 11.97 -16.23
CA SER A 352 13.51 13.01 -16.60
C SER A 352 12.89 13.74 -15.40
N ALA A 353 13.21 13.29 -14.16
CA ALA A 353 12.52 13.73 -12.97
C ALA A 353 12.69 15.22 -12.67
N ALA A 354 13.89 15.78 -12.85
CA ALA A 354 14.15 17.20 -12.52
C ALA A 354 13.29 18.16 -13.35
N GLU A 355 13.16 17.91 -14.63
CA GLU A 355 12.35 18.71 -15.55
C GLU A 355 10.86 18.49 -15.31
N GLY A 356 10.42 17.23 -15.22
CA GLY A 356 9.02 16.89 -15.00
C GLY A 356 8.49 17.41 -13.66
N LEU A 357 9.26 17.26 -12.57
CA LEU A 357 8.90 17.82 -11.25
C LEU A 357 8.80 19.35 -11.29
N ARG A 358 9.74 20.02 -11.97
CA ARG A 358 9.69 21.48 -12.14
C ARG A 358 8.42 21.91 -12.85
N THR A 359 8.08 21.25 -13.96
CA THR A 359 6.87 21.54 -14.76
C THR A 359 5.61 21.32 -13.94
N VAL A 360 5.51 20.19 -13.21
CA VAL A 360 4.36 19.90 -12.32
C VAL A 360 4.22 20.95 -11.22
N LEU A 361 5.30 21.27 -10.52
CA LEU A 361 5.28 22.26 -9.42
C LEU A 361 4.93 23.66 -9.91
N ASP A 362 5.42 24.08 -11.08
CA ASP A 362 5.08 25.38 -11.67
C ASP A 362 3.59 25.46 -12.04
N ARG A 363 3.02 24.40 -12.66
CA ARG A 363 1.57 24.32 -12.95
C ARG A 363 0.74 24.39 -11.66
N LEU A 364 1.13 23.65 -10.61
CA LEU A 364 0.46 23.69 -9.31
C LEU A 364 0.50 25.07 -8.68
N ALA A 365 1.68 25.72 -8.64
CA ALA A 365 1.83 27.04 -8.06
C ALA A 365 0.98 28.09 -8.79
N ARG A 366 0.86 27.99 -10.12
CA ARG A 366 0.03 28.91 -10.95
C ARG A 366 -1.46 28.64 -10.77
N SER A 367 -1.89 27.38 -10.66
CA SER A 367 -3.30 27.04 -10.52
C SER A 367 -3.91 27.56 -9.22
N GLY A 368 -3.09 27.76 -8.19
CA GLY A 368 -3.57 28.11 -6.84
C GLY A 368 -4.28 26.98 -6.11
N ASN A 369 -4.36 25.78 -6.72
CA ASN A 369 -4.80 24.58 -6.03
C ASN A 369 -3.74 24.15 -5.03
N ALA A 370 -4.06 24.32 -3.77
CA ALA A 370 -3.11 24.29 -2.67
C ALA A 370 -3.15 22.95 -1.94
N SER A 371 -1.99 22.30 -1.84
CA SER A 371 -1.75 21.21 -0.91
C SER A 371 -0.90 21.70 0.26
N PHE A 372 -1.30 21.40 1.49
CA PHE A 372 -0.45 21.56 2.66
C PHE A 372 0.36 20.29 2.95
N LEU A 373 -0.06 19.17 2.37
CA LEU A 373 0.66 17.90 2.43
C LEU A 373 1.16 17.54 1.04
N ALA A 374 2.42 17.83 0.81
CA ALA A 374 3.13 17.43 -0.40
C ALA A 374 4.43 16.74 0.01
N VAL A 375 4.71 15.57 -0.55
CA VAL A 375 5.79 14.69 -0.13
C VAL A 375 6.60 14.21 -1.34
N LEU A 376 7.90 14.49 -1.32
CA LEU A 376 8.86 14.03 -2.32
C LEU A 376 9.71 12.89 -1.73
N LYS A 377 9.93 11.81 -2.49
CA LYS A 377 10.80 10.68 -2.12
C LYS A 377 11.59 10.16 -3.32
N ARG A 378 12.69 9.46 -3.05
CA ARG A 378 13.38 8.62 -4.03
C ARG A 378 12.87 7.19 -3.94
N PHE A 379 12.78 6.53 -5.10
CA PHE A 379 12.55 5.09 -5.19
C PHE A 379 13.77 4.39 -5.79
N GLY A 380 14.03 3.19 -5.33
CA GLY A 380 14.93 2.22 -5.94
C GLY A 380 14.21 1.38 -7.01
N ALA A 381 14.81 0.25 -7.35
CA ALA A 381 14.32 -0.65 -8.39
C ALA A 381 12.86 -1.10 -8.15
N GLN A 382 12.14 -1.37 -9.23
CA GLN A 382 10.80 -1.92 -9.19
C GLN A 382 10.83 -3.36 -8.65
N GLY A 383 9.83 -3.70 -7.82
CA GLY A 383 9.61 -5.05 -7.34
C GLY A 383 9.02 -5.99 -8.41
N SER A 384 8.68 -7.22 -8.01
CA SER A 384 8.16 -8.27 -8.91
C SER A 384 6.73 -8.05 -9.39
N GLY A 385 5.93 -7.26 -8.67
CA GLY A 385 4.52 -7.01 -9.00
C GLY A 385 4.33 -6.37 -10.37
N LEU A 386 3.43 -6.94 -11.18
CA LEU A 386 3.21 -6.52 -12.57
C LEU A 386 2.69 -5.09 -12.66
N LEU A 387 1.83 -4.69 -11.74
CA LEU A 387 1.25 -3.35 -11.64
C LEU A 387 1.78 -2.58 -10.42
N SER A 388 2.90 -2.99 -9.84
CA SER A 388 3.54 -2.24 -8.75
C SER A 388 3.88 -0.82 -9.20
N PHE A 389 3.46 0.15 -8.37
CA PHE A 389 3.66 1.57 -8.67
C PHE A 389 5.12 2.01 -8.60
N PRO A 390 5.93 1.62 -7.58
CA PRO A 390 7.29 2.09 -7.48
C PRO A 390 8.16 1.62 -8.66
N THR A 391 8.93 2.55 -9.20
CA THR A 391 10.01 2.31 -10.15
C THR A 391 11.13 3.26 -9.82
N GLU A 392 12.36 2.94 -10.23
CA GLU A 392 13.51 3.79 -9.95
C GLU A 392 13.28 5.23 -10.43
N GLY A 393 13.38 6.18 -9.49
CA GLY A 393 13.11 7.57 -9.80
C GLY A 393 12.63 8.39 -8.60
N TRP A 394 11.88 9.44 -8.91
CA TRP A 394 11.38 10.41 -7.93
C TRP A 394 9.86 10.43 -7.90
N THR A 395 9.29 10.27 -6.72
CA THR A 395 7.83 10.28 -6.53
C THR A 395 7.40 11.51 -5.74
N LEU A 396 6.34 12.16 -6.24
CA LEU A 396 5.67 13.28 -5.58
C LEU A 396 4.23 12.89 -5.26
N ALA A 397 3.80 13.08 -4.01
CA ALA A 397 2.42 12.88 -3.56
C ALA A 397 1.83 14.21 -3.07
N LEU A 398 0.61 14.52 -3.50
CA LEU A 398 -0.09 15.78 -3.27
C LEU A 398 -1.53 15.52 -2.87
N ASP A 399 -2.01 16.16 -1.80
CA ASP A 399 -3.43 16.13 -1.42
C ASP A 399 -4.11 17.42 -1.90
N LEU A 400 -5.02 17.31 -2.85
CA LEU A 400 -5.69 18.44 -3.47
C LEU A 400 -7.18 18.45 -3.11
N PRO A 401 -7.71 19.55 -2.50
CA PRO A 401 -9.13 19.68 -2.29
C PRO A 401 -9.91 19.51 -3.59
N LEU A 402 -11.00 18.76 -3.55
CA LEU A 402 -11.85 18.61 -4.74
C LEU A 402 -12.63 19.91 -4.99
N ARG A 403 -12.28 20.57 -6.08
CA ARG A 403 -12.89 21.80 -6.61
C ARG A 403 -13.25 21.63 -8.07
N GLN A 404 -13.96 22.61 -8.64
CA GLN A 404 -14.44 22.55 -10.01
C GLN A 404 -13.30 22.35 -11.03
N ASP A 405 -12.13 22.93 -10.80
CA ASP A 405 -10.96 22.92 -11.69
C ASP A 405 -9.93 21.82 -11.35
N THR A 406 -10.10 21.13 -10.21
CA THR A 406 -9.09 20.17 -9.71
C THR A 406 -8.88 19.01 -10.67
N LEU A 407 -9.95 18.42 -11.19
CA LEU A 407 -9.83 17.25 -12.07
C LEU A 407 -9.18 17.63 -13.40
N GLY A 408 -9.58 18.76 -14.02
CA GLY A 408 -8.95 19.25 -15.26
C GLY A 408 -7.48 19.63 -15.07
N LEU A 409 -7.10 20.18 -13.89
CA LEU A 409 -5.68 20.38 -13.58
C LEU A 409 -4.91 19.04 -13.60
N LEU A 410 -5.46 18.01 -12.95
CA LEU A 410 -4.83 16.69 -12.89
C LEU A 410 -4.68 16.06 -14.29
N ASP A 411 -5.63 16.27 -15.20
CA ASP A 411 -5.48 15.81 -16.61
C ASP A 411 -4.26 16.45 -17.27
N THR A 412 -4.01 17.74 -17.01
CA THR A 412 -2.80 18.40 -17.52
C THR A 412 -1.52 17.89 -16.89
N LEU A 413 -1.57 17.47 -15.62
CA LEU A 413 -0.41 16.88 -14.93
C LEU A 413 -0.13 15.46 -15.42
N ASP A 414 -1.16 14.65 -15.73
CA ASP A 414 -0.97 13.33 -16.34
C ASP A 414 -0.24 13.41 -17.68
N ALA A 415 -0.56 14.41 -18.49
CA ALA A 415 0.15 14.62 -19.76
C ALA A 415 1.65 14.84 -19.51
N VAL A 416 2.03 15.62 -18.49
CA VAL A 416 3.44 15.82 -18.10
C VAL A 416 4.06 14.51 -17.61
N VAL A 417 3.36 13.76 -16.76
CA VAL A 417 3.85 12.48 -16.23
C VAL A 417 4.10 11.48 -17.35
N LEU A 418 3.19 11.40 -18.34
CA LEU A 418 3.33 10.54 -19.51
C LEU A 418 4.48 10.98 -20.43
N GLU A 419 4.64 12.29 -20.67
CA GLU A 419 5.71 12.87 -21.50
C GLU A 419 7.09 12.51 -20.93
N HIS A 420 7.21 12.47 -19.60
CA HIS A 420 8.44 12.14 -18.90
C HIS A 420 8.59 10.64 -18.56
N GLY A 421 7.76 9.76 -19.15
CA GLY A 421 7.85 8.31 -18.93
C GLY A 421 7.48 7.83 -17.53
N GLY A 422 6.70 8.63 -16.81
CA GLY A 422 6.25 8.33 -15.47
C GLY A 422 4.94 7.56 -15.40
N ARG A 423 4.48 7.28 -14.18
CA ARG A 423 3.19 6.64 -13.90
C ARG A 423 2.52 7.20 -12.66
N VAL A 424 1.19 7.11 -12.61
CA VAL A 424 0.34 7.47 -11.48
C VAL A 424 0.09 6.24 -10.61
N TYR A 425 0.00 6.40 -9.29
CA TYR A 425 -0.25 5.31 -8.35
C TYR A 425 -1.73 4.95 -8.28
N LEU A 426 -2.10 3.75 -8.72
CA LEU A 426 -3.49 3.29 -8.81
C LEU A 426 -4.24 3.33 -7.46
N ALA A 427 -3.59 3.02 -6.34
CA ALA A 427 -4.22 3.12 -5.01
C ALA A 427 -4.57 4.56 -4.58
N LYS A 428 -4.07 5.56 -5.31
CA LYS A 428 -4.32 6.98 -5.08
C LYS A 428 -5.20 7.59 -6.17
N ASP A 429 -5.34 6.89 -7.29
CA ASP A 429 -6.10 7.37 -8.42
C ASP A 429 -7.62 7.37 -8.16
N ALA A 430 -8.30 8.35 -8.74
CA ALA A 430 -9.75 8.50 -8.69
C ALA A 430 -10.34 8.97 -10.03
N ARG A 431 -9.49 9.14 -11.09
CA ARG A 431 -9.93 9.81 -12.32
C ARG A 431 -9.04 9.60 -13.56
N LEU A 432 -7.91 8.91 -13.48
CA LEU A 432 -7.01 8.66 -14.62
C LEU A 432 -7.82 8.13 -15.83
N ALA A 433 -7.50 8.61 -17.03
CA ALA A 433 -8.13 8.12 -18.26
C ALA A 433 -7.63 6.70 -18.60
N ALA A 434 -8.52 5.83 -19.08
CA ALA A 434 -8.18 4.45 -19.46
C ALA A 434 -7.05 4.40 -20.52
N SER A 435 -7.04 5.33 -21.47
CA SER A 435 -6.01 5.44 -22.53
C SER A 435 -4.59 5.73 -22.01
N ALA A 436 -4.45 6.26 -20.80
CA ALA A 436 -3.15 6.51 -20.18
C ALA A 436 -2.52 5.25 -19.57
N LEU A 437 -3.34 4.31 -19.10
CA LEU A 437 -2.90 3.16 -18.33
C LEU A 437 -1.88 2.26 -19.06
N PRO A 438 -2.06 1.83 -20.32
CA PRO A 438 -1.08 0.98 -21.00
C PRO A 438 0.29 1.65 -21.18
N ARG A 439 0.31 2.98 -21.30
CA ARG A 439 1.56 3.76 -21.41
C ARG A 439 2.29 3.86 -20.08
N MET A 440 1.55 3.90 -18.97
CA MET A 440 2.09 3.98 -17.62
C MET A 440 2.51 2.63 -17.04
N TYR A 441 1.85 1.55 -17.47
CA TYR A 441 2.07 0.20 -16.96
C TYR A 441 2.32 -0.79 -18.11
N PRO A 442 3.57 -0.90 -18.60
CA PRO A 442 3.89 -1.68 -19.79
C PRO A 442 3.65 -3.20 -19.65
N ARG A 443 3.52 -3.71 -18.41
CA ARG A 443 3.17 -5.12 -18.13
C ARG A 443 1.67 -5.36 -17.95
N LEU A 444 0.81 -4.40 -18.34
CA LEU A 444 -0.65 -4.49 -18.19
C LEU A 444 -1.23 -5.70 -18.95
N ASP A 445 -0.77 -5.96 -20.18
CA ASP A 445 -1.29 -7.08 -20.99
C ASP A 445 -0.87 -8.44 -20.41
N GLU A 446 0.33 -8.55 -19.84
CA GLU A 446 0.76 -9.74 -19.10
C GLU A 446 -0.13 -9.94 -17.86
N TRP A 447 -0.40 -8.86 -17.11
CA TRP A 447 -1.29 -8.89 -15.96
C TRP A 447 -2.71 -9.32 -16.35
N ARG A 448 -3.26 -8.76 -17.45
CA ARG A 448 -4.59 -9.12 -17.99
C ARG A 448 -4.69 -10.60 -18.33
N ARG A 449 -3.64 -11.17 -18.93
CA ARG A 449 -3.60 -12.61 -19.26
C ARG A 449 -3.66 -13.47 -17.99
N ILE A 450 -2.79 -13.22 -17.03
CA ILE A 450 -2.75 -14.00 -15.78
C ILE A 450 -4.06 -13.81 -14.99
N ARG A 451 -4.57 -12.58 -14.93
CA ARG A 451 -5.84 -12.30 -14.25
C ARG A 451 -6.98 -13.11 -14.86
N ARG A 452 -7.07 -13.24 -16.19
CA ARG A 452 -8.07 -14.09 -16.86
C ARG A 452 -7.91 -15.58 -16.57
N GLU A 453 -6.71 -16.05 -16.35
CA GLU A 453 -6.45 -17.43 -15.92
C GLU A 453 -6.94 -17.68 -14.49
N LEU A 454 -6.79 -16.69 -13.60
CA LEU A 454 -7.22 -16.75 -12.18
C LEU A 454 -8.72 -16.52 -11.99
N ASP A 455 -9.32 -15.68 -12.81
CA ASP A 455 -10.71 -15.24 -12.74
C ASP A 455 -11.30 -15.15 -14.17
N PRO A 456 -11.63 -16.29 -14.78
CA PRO A 456 -12.11 -16.34 -16.17
C PRO A 456 -13.45 -15.60 -16.37
N ASP A 457 -14.31 -15.61 -15.35
CA ASP A 457 -15.64 -15.02 -15.40
C ASP A 457 -15.67 -13.52 -15.03
N GLY A 458 -14.52 -12.95 -14.65
CA GLY A 458 -14.43 -11.53 -14.34
C GLY A 458 -15.08 -11.12 -13.01
N LEU A 459 -15.14 -12.01 -12.03
CA LEU A 459 -15.87 -11.82 -10.78
C LEU A 459 -15.26 -10.74 -9.87
N PHE A 460 -13.93 -10.56 -9.95
CA PHE A 460 -13.22 -9.57 -9.12
C PHE A 460 -12.98 -8.28 -9.89
N LEU A 461 -13.95 -7.36 -9.83
CA LEU A 461 -13.89 -6.10 -10.56
C LEU A 461 -14.10 -4.90 -9.62
N SER A 462 -13.10 -4.04 -9.53
CA SER A 462 -13.22 -2.75 -8.84
C SER A 462 -13.80 -1.68 -9.77
N ALA A 463 -14.40 -0.64 -9.19
CA ALA A 463 -14.83 0.54 -9.93
C ALA A 463 -13.65 1.22 -10.64
N LEU A 464 -12.44 1.20 -10.06
CA LEU A 464 -11.21 1.60 -10.73
C LEU A 464 -10.92 0.72 -11.95
N GLY A 465 -11.01 -0.61 -11.81
CA GLY A 465 -10.75 -1.55 -12.90
C GLY A 465 -11.71 -1.38 -14.06
N GLN A 466 -13.00 -1.14 -13.77
CA GLN A 466 -14.02 -0.85 -14.77
C GLN A 466 -13.72 0.48 -15.49
N ARG A 467 -13.46 1.55 -14.73
CA ARG A 467 -13.15 2.89 -15.29
C ARG A 467 -11.88 2.90 -16.14
N LEU A 468 -10.88 2.11 -15.78
CA LEU A 468 -9.60 2.03 -16.49
C LEU A 468 -9.56 0.93 -17.56
N GLU A 469 -10.70 0.26 -17.81
CA GLU A 469 -10.79 -0.83 -18.80
C GLU A 469 -9.69 -1.88 -18.62
N MET A 470 -9.49 -2.29 -17.36
CA MET A 470 -8.39 -3.20 -17.00
C MET A 470 -8.69 -4.65 -17.38
N ILE A 471 -9.93 -5.00 -17.69
CA ILE A 471 -10.41 -6.35 -18.03
C ILE A 471 -11.16 -6.34 -19.35
#